data_f04041f3101bbe0474add13ad9c90843
#
_entry.id   f04041f3101bbe0474add13ad9c90843
#
_cell.length_a   1.000
_cell.length_b   1.000
_cell.length_c   1.000
_cell.angle_alpha   90.00
_cell.angle_beta   90.00
_cell.angle_gamma   90.00
#
_symmetry.space_group_name_H-M   'P 1'
#
loop_
_entity.id
_entity.type
_entity.pdbx_description
1 polymer ?
#
loop_
_entity_poly.entity_id
_entity_poly.type
_entity_poly.pdbx_seq_one_letter_code
_entity_poly.pdbx_strand_id
1 'polypeptide(L)'
;FVQVAYDAERFQKDIDDKVVGATRNRRVGEDGCIIIADENGNIVSDRHGGEGRDLGATGINLDKEKISENQIFETEVYGENAYCVYVVSEGYYIIATMPKAEALFSRDISVYVTVFMEFVVFGVLFIFVYFLIKKLVVDNMEKVNRSLSEITGGNLDVVVDVRSNEEFASLSDDINSTVLTLKRYIAEAAARIDRELEFAKAIQHSAIPSVFPPFPGHSEFDIFASMYTAKEVGGDFYDFYFVGEDRIAFLVADVSGKGIPAAMFMMTSKTIIKGYAESGIPVNDVFTVANEKLCESNEAGMFVTAWMGVLELKTGLV
;
A
#
# COMPACT_ATOMS: atom_id res chain seq x y z
N PHE A 1 29.46 -62.84 87.63
CA PHE A 1 28.38 -62.69 86.68
C PHE A 1 27.43 -61.62 87.18
N VAL A 2 27.44 -60.48 86.47
CA VAL A 2 26.43 -59.44 86.72
C VAL A 2 25.33 -59.70 85.72
N GLN A 3 24.16 -60.13 86.20
CA GLN A 3 22.99 -60.26 85.38
C GLN A 3 22.22 -58.94 85.47
N VAL A 4 22.27 -58.17 84.39
CA VAL A 4 21.47 -56.97 84.26
C VAL A 4 20.13 -57.41 83.69
N ALA A 5 19.12 -57.55 84.59
CA ALA A 5 17.76 -57.69 84.17
C ALA A 5 17.24 -56.32 83.71
N TYR A 6 17.08 -56.17 82.42
CA TYR A 6 16.39 -55.02 81.86
C TYR A 6 14.88 -55.33 81.85
N ASP A 7 14.15 -54.38 82.43
CA ASP A 7 12.70 -54.44 82.36
C ASP A 7 12.25 -54.15 80.95
N ALA A 8 11.69 -55.18 80.26
CA ALA A 8 11.32 -55.07 78.86
C ALA A 8 10.31 -53.92 78.57
N GLU A 9 9.35 -53.75 79.51
CA GLU A 9 8.39 -52.63 79.35
C GLU A 9 9.05 -51.27 79.48
N ARG A 10 10.01 -51.10 80.33
CA ARG A 10 10.74 -49.88 80.52
C ARG A 10 11.68 -49.63 79.37
N PHE A 11 12.26 -50.60 78.75
CA PHE A 11 13.06 -50.52 77.57
C PHE A 11 12.22 -50.18 76.36
N GLN A 12 11.07 -50.79 76.23
CA GLN A 12 10.11 -50.47 75.16
C GLN A 12 9.62 -49.05 75.26
N LYS A 13 9.29 -48.58 76.44
CA LYS A 13 8.88 -47.17 76.71
C LYS A 13 9.98 -46.16 76.42
N ASP A 14 11.25 -46.51 76.70
CA ASP A 14 12.42 -45.63 76.47
C ASP A 14 12.74 -45.52 74.95
N ILE A 15 12.43 -46.62 74.19
CA ILE A 15 12.50 -46.60 72.69
C ILE A 15 11.36 -45.77 72.13
N ASP A 16 10.14 -45.97 72.58
CA ASP A 16 8.94 -45.28 72.14
C ASP A 16 9.13 -43.79 72.38
N ASP A 17 9.55 -43.35 73.57
CA ASP A 17 9.82 -41.98 73.94
C ASP A 17 10.93 -41.33 73.04
N LYS A 18 11.96 -42.10 72.67
CA LYS A 18 13.02 -41.64 71.78
C LYS A 18 12.57 -41.53 70.32
N VAL A 19 11.79 -42.52 69.82
CA VAL A 19 11.25 -42.49 68.46
C VAL A 19 10.21 -41.36 68.34
N VAL A 20 9.31 -41.19 69.31
CA VAL A 20 8.34 -40.11 69.37
C VAL A 20 9.01 -38.76 69.42
N GLY A 21 10.04 -38.62 70.27
CA GLY A 21 10.82 -37.36 70.37
C GLY A 21 11.59 -37.01 69.10
N ALA A 22 12.14 -38.02 68.39
CA ALA A 22 12.86 -37.81 67.16
C ALA A 22 11.95 -37.46 65.97
N THR A 23 10.73 -37.98 65.91
CA THR A 23 9.79 -37.74 64.82
C THR A 23 8.90 -36.49 64.97
N ARG A 24 8.58 -36.11 66.20
CA ARG A 24 7.74 -34.96 66.56
C ARG A 24 8.19 -33.65 65.91
N ASN A 25 9.47 -33.41 65.74
CA ASN A 25 10.05 -32.21 65.19
C ASN A 25 10.45 -32.34 63.71
N ARG A 26 10.28 -33.51 63.10
CA ARG A 26 10.59 -33.67 61.67
C ARG A 26 9.45 -33.11 60.83
N ARG A 27 9.88 -32.35 59.84
CA ARG A 27 8.99 -31.76 58.81
C ARG A 27 9.03 -32.54 57.52
N VAL A 28 7.91 -32.58 56.84
CA VAL A 28 7.82 -33.05 55.47
C VAL A 28 7.52 -31.79 54.62
N GLY A 29 8.54 -31.23 53.97
CA GLY A 29 8.49 -29.87 53.39
C GLY A 29 8.56 -28.81 54.46
N GLU A 30 7.86 -27.67 54.29
CA GLU A 30 7.83 -26.57 55.25
C GLU A 30 6.73 -26.74 56.28
N ASP A 31 5.51 -27.10 55.85
CA ASP A 31 4.30 -27.19 56.67
C ASP A 31 3.80 -28.66 56.93
N GLY A 32 4.32 -29.60 56.17
CA GLY A 32 3.98 -31.01 56.37
C GLY A 32 4.58 -31.59 57.65
N CYS A 33 3.97 -32.65 58.16
CA CYS A 33 4.36 -33.30 59.42
C CYS A 33 4.36 -34.84 59.31
N ILE A 34 4.89 -35.49 60.33
CA ILE A 34 4.82 -36.96 60.54
C ILE A 34 3.89 -37.22 61.69
N ILE A 35 2.88 -38.05 61.49
CA ILE A 35 1.96 -38.53 62.52
C ILE A 35 2.26 -40.01 62.71
N ILE A 36 2.42 -40.44 63.99
CA ILE A 36 2.58 -41.84 64.37
C ILE A 36 1.36 -42.28 65.14
N ALA A 37 0.74 -43.37 64.71
CA ALA A 37 -0.40 -44.01 65.41
C ALA A 37 -0.12 -45.48 65.75
N ASP A 38 -0.72 -46.01 66.82
CA ASP A 38 -0.61 -47.38 67.21
C ASP A 38 -1.51 -48.29 66.30
N GLU A 39 -1.48 -49.63 66.52
CA GLU A 39 -2.28 -50.59 65.77
C GLU A 39 -3.79 -50.32 65.85
N ASN A 40 -4.25 -49.68 66.94
CA ASN A 40 -5.62 -49.31 67.18
C ASN A 40 -6.05 -47.98 66.59
N GLY A 41 -5.09 -47.30 65.98
CA GLY A 41 -5.31 -45.99 65.39
C GLY A 41 -5.21 -44.82 66.36
N ASN A 42 -4.70 -45.02 67.57
CA ASN A 42 -4.47 -43.87 68.51
C ASN A 42 -3.15 -43.19 68.18
N ILE A 43 -3.20 -41.88 68.17
CA ILE A 43 -2.02 -41.05 67.88
C ILE A 43 -1.01 -41.06 68.99
N VAL A 44 0.17 -41.58 68.74
CA VAL A 44 1.27 -41.66 69.68
C VAL A 44 2.19 -40.39 69.54
N SER A 45 2.36 -39.92 68.37
CA SER A 45 3.13 -38.69 68.11
C SER A 45 2.52 -37.88 67.02
N ASP A 46 2.40 -36.59 67.27
CA ASP A 46 1.89 -35.60 66.34
C ASP A 46 2.41 -34.20 66.68
N ARG A 47 2.79 -33.46 65.67
CA ARG A 47 3.29 -32.08 65.84
C ARG A 47 2.21 -31.12 66.35
N HIS A 48 0.94 -31.38 66.02
CA HIS A 48 -0.19 -30.51 66.32
C HIS A 48 -0.85 -30.85 67.68
N GLY A 49 -0.24 -31.74 68.48
CA GLY A 49 -0.74 -32.11 69.80
C GLY A 49 -1.96 -33.01 69.80
N GLY A 50 -2.09 -33.85 68.81
CA GLY A 50 -3.16 -34.84 68.69
C GLY A 50 -2.97 -36.14 69.50
N GLU A 51 -1.92 -36.21 70.32
CA GLU A 51 -1.55 -37.42 71.10
C GLU A 51 -2.71 -37.95 71.98
N GLY A 52 -2.96 -39.24 71.91
CA GLY A 52 -4.06 -39.90 72.62
C GLY A 52 -5.42 -39.77 71.97
N ARG A 53 -5.53 -39.11 70.82
CA ARG A 53 -6.75 -39.07 70.00
C ARG A 53 -6.75 -40.16 68.96
N ASP A 54 -7.91 -40.51 68.44
CA ASP A 54 -8.06 -41.38 67.25
C ASP A 54 -7.55 -40.68 65.99
N LEU A 55 -6.89 -41.39 65.08
CA LEU A 55 -6.35 -40.86 63.82
C LEU A 55 -7.47 -40.25 63.00
N GLY A 56 -8.68 -40.76 63.01
CA GLY A 56 -9.82 -40.15 62.33
C GLY A 56 -10.14 -38.70 62.78
N ALA A 57 -9.76 -38.36 64.02
CA ALA A 57 -9.91 -36.96 64.52
C ALA A 57 -9.01 -35.93 63.78
N THR A 58 -7.95 -36.39 63.11
CA THR A 58 -7.13 -35.56 62.22
C THR A 58 -7.70 -35.44 60.81
N GLY A 59 -8.76 -36.16 60.47
CA GLY A 59 -9.31 -36.32 59.13
C GLY A 59 -8.71 -37.51 58.34
N ILE A 60 -7.64 -38.16 58.82
CA ILE A 60 -7.01 -39.27 58.14
C ILE A 60 -7.82 -40.53 58.42
N ASN A 61 -8.39 -41.09 57.38
CA ASN A 61 -9.07 -42.40 57.44
C ASN A 61 -8.26 -43.37 56.58
N LEU A 62 -7.54 -44.32 57.27
CA LEU A 62 -6.78 -45.40 56.62
C LEU A 62 -7.70 -46.54 56.25
N ASP A 63 -8.39 -46.45 55.13
CA ASP A 63 -9.16 -47.60 54.59
C ASP A 63 -8.16 -48.57 53.92
N LYS A 64 -7.79 -49.63 54.68
CA LYS A 64 -6.79 -50.62 54.24
C LYS A 64 -7.24 -51.44 53.02
N GLU A 65 -8.49 -51.38 52.64
CA GLU A 65 -8.96 -52.04 51.42
C GLU A 65 -8.70 -51.15 50.16
N LYS A 66 -8.56 -49.82 50.36
CA LYS A 66 -8.42 -48.87 49.25
C LYS A 66 -7.04 -48.24 49.15
N ILE A 67 -6.30 -48.16 50.25
CA ILE A 67 -5.02 -47.49 50.31
C ILE A 67 -3.93 -48.50 50.62
N SER A 68 -2.97 -48.67 49.69
CA SER A 68 -1.82 -49.54 49.89
C SER A 68 -0.70 -48.83 50.63
N GLU A 69 0.11 -49.55 51.38
CA GLU A 69 1.33 -49.09 52.02
C GLU A 69 2.29 -48.51 50.98
N ASN A 70 2.98 -47.39 51.29
CA ASN A 70 3.86 -46.66 50.41
C ASN A 70 3.17 -46.00 49.20
N GLN A 71 1.86 -45.97 49.15
CA GLN A 71 1.12 -45.26 48.12
C GLN A 71 0.72 -43.84 48.59
N ILE A 72 0.92 -42.84 47.75
CA ILE A 72 0.45 -41.47 48.01
C ILE A 72 -1.07 -41.43 47.79
N PHE A 73 -1.79 -40.96 48.77
CA PHE A 73 -3.21 -40.69 48.72
C PHE A 73 -3.54 -39.28 49.16
N GLU A 74 -4.68 -38.77 48.70
CA GLU A 74 -5.16 -37.45 49.05
C GLU A 74 -6.25 -37.54 50.11
N THR A 75 -6.13 -36.83 51.20
CA THR A 75 -7.13 -36.72 52.26
C THR A 75 -7.08 -35.34 52.91
N GLU A 76 -8.12 -35.06 53.70
CA GLU A 76 -8.12 -33.86 54.52
C GLU A 76 -7.38 -34.14 55.83
N VAL A 77 -6.40 -33.31 56.17
CA VAL A 77 -5.62 -33.41 57.42
C VAL A 77 -5.73 -32.09 58.16
N TYR A 78 -6.30 -32.11 59.36
CA TYR A 78 -6.57 -30.88 60.17
C TYR A 78 -7.40 -29.81 59.45
N GLY A 79 -8.30 -30.21 58.52
CA GLY A 79 -9.14 -29.27 57.76
C GLY A 79 -8.50 -28.78 56.46
N GLU A 80 -7.30 -29.24 56.11
CA GLU A 80 -6.60 -28.90 54.87
C GLU A 80 -6.38 -30.13 53.98
N ASN A 81 -6.57 -29.99 52.66
CA ASN A 81 -6.26 -31.07 51.75
C ASN A 81 -4.75 -31.32 51.70
N ALA A 82 -4.35 -32.55 51.95
CA ALA A 82 -2.95 -32.97 51.99
C ALA A 82 -2.73 -34.26 51.19
N TYR A 83 -1.52 -34.41 50.67
CA TYR A 83 -0.99 -35.67 50.23
C TYR A 83 -0.38 -36.41 51.39
N CYS A 84 -0.76 -37.67 51.55
CA CYS A 84 -0.30 -38.53 52.63
C CYS A 84 0.33 -39.80 52.07
N VAL A 85 1.30 -40.32 52.76
CA VAL A 85 1.82 -41.69 52.57
C VAL A 85 2.01 -42.33 53.91
N TYR A 86 1.69 -43.63 54.05
CA TYR A 86 1.92 -44.30 55.28
C TYR A 86 2.79 -45.55 55.09
N VAL A 87 3.49 -45.92 56.15
CA VAL A 87 4.29 -47.13 56.27
C VAL A 87 3.97 -47.76 57.60
N VAL A 88 3.91 -49.09 57.65
CA VAL A 88 3.73 -49.87 58.90
C VAL A 88 5.10 -50.40 59.35
N SER A 89 5.53 -50.05 60.55
CA SER A 89 6.75 -50.52 61.11
C SER A 89 6.55 -50.85 62.62
N GLU A 90 6.90 -52.01 63.02
CA GLU A 90 6.82 -52.52 64.43
C GLU A 90 5.47 -52.31 65.13
N GLY A 91 4.35 -52.42 64.39
CA GLY A 91 3.01 -52.22 64.92
C GLY A 91 2.53 -50.72 64.90
N TYR A 92 3.31 -49.81 64.41
CA TYR A 92 2.94 -48.41 64.27
C TYR A 92 2.70 -48.00 62.84
N TYR A 93 1.67 -47.19 62.64
CA TYR A 93 1.46 -46.44 61.40
C TYR A 93 2.28 -45.14 61.40
N ILE A 94 3.24 -45.01 60.52
CA ILE A 94 4.02 -43.79 60.33
C ILE A 94 3.44 -43.11 59.11
N ILE A 95 2.80 -41.97 59.28
CA ILE A 95 2.10 -41.25 58.24
C ILE A 95 2.82 -39.91 58.00
N ALA A 96 3.39 -39.76 56.82
CA ALA A 96 3.91 -38.45 56.37
C ALA A 96 2.82 -37.69 55.63
N THR A 97 2.61 -36.44 56.01
CA THR A 97 1.59 -35.57 55.42
C THR A 97 2.26 -34.32 54.84
N MET A 98 1.77 -33.86 53.70
CA MET A 98 2.21 -32.60 53.08
C MET A 98 0.97 -31.87 52.55
N PRO A 99 0.76 -30.59 52.91
CA PRO A 99 -0.32 -29.78 52.36
C PRO A 99 -0.28 -29.78 50.82
N LYS A 100 -1.44 -30.00 50.20
CA LYS A 100 -1.56 -30.04 48.73
C LYS A 100 -1.14 -28.69 48.12
N ALA A 101 -1.44 -27.57 48.75
CA ALA A 101 -1.05 -26.25 48.33
C ALA A 101 0.49 -26.12 48.23
N GLU A 102 1.22 -26.65 49.25
CA GLU A 102 2.69 -26.62 49.25
C GLU A 102 3.26 -27.54 48.16
N ALA A 103 2.73 -28.76 48.04
CA ALA A 103 3.20 -29.74 47.04
C ALA A 103 3.02 -29.20 45.61
N LEU A 104 1.97 -28.40 45.34
CA LEU A 104 1.67 -27.86 44.03
C LEU A 104 2.26 -26.47 43.78
N PHE A 105 2.68 -25.76 44.82
CA PHE A 105 3.20 -24.38 44.72
C PHE A 105 4.36 -24.24 43.74
N SER A 106 5.34 -25.11 43.80
CA SER A 106 6.49 -25.10 42.88
C SER A 106 6.07 -25.33 41.41
N ARG A 107 5.09 -26.22 41.21
CA ARG A 107 4.50 -26.47 39.89
C ARG A 107 3.78 -25.25 39.34
N ASP A 108 2.92 -24.69 40.16
CA ASP A 108 2.06 -23.58 39.73
C ASP A 108 2.91 -22.30 39.41
N ILE A 109 3.91 -22.01 40.24
CA ILE A 109 4.89 -20.92 39.90
C ILE A 109 5.60 -21.22 38.59
N SER A 110 6.08 -22.43 38.37
CA SER A 110 6.77 -22.79 37.12
C SER A 110 5.87 -22.61 35.90
N VAL A 111 4.59 -22.94 35.98
CA VAL A 111 3.60 -22.71 34.91
C VAL A 111 3.44 -21.22 34.65
N TYR A 112 3.23 -20.38 35.68
CA TYR A 112 3.06 -18.95 35.52
C TYR A 112 4.31 -18.28 34.92
N VAL A 113 5.49 -18.67 35.38
CA VAL A 113 6.76 -18.16 34.83
C VAL A 113 6.93 -18.54 33.37
N THR A 114 6.61 -19.80 32.99
CA THR A 114 6.70 -20.27 31.62
C THR A 114 5.74 -19.47 30.71
N VAL A 115 4.48 -19.36 31.10
CA VAL A 115 3.48 -18.61 30.34
C VAL A 115 3.88 -17.14 30.19
N PHE A 116 4.35 -16.51 31.27
CA PHE A 116 4.85 -15.14 31.22
C PHE A 116 6.03 -14.99 30.26
N MET A 117 6.99 -15.91 30.30
CA MET A 117 8.15 -15.90 29.37
C MET A 117 7.72 -16.08 27.93
N GLU A 118 6.73 -16.94 27.65
CA GLU A 118 6.17 -17.07 26.29
C GLU A 118 5.57 -15.76 25.78
N PHE A 119 4.79 -15.06 26.60
CA PHE A 119 4.24 -13.75 26.22
C PHE A 119 5.34 -12.74 25.93
N VAL A 120 6.42 -12.70 26.70
CA VAL A 120 7.57 -11.81 26.47
C VAL A 120 8.24 -12.14 25.15
N VAL A 121 8.53 -13.42 24.88
CA VAL A 121 9.16 -13.87 23.65
C VAL A 121 8.31 -13.54 22.43
N PHE A 122 7.02 -13.85 22.48
CA PHE A 122 6.09 -13.49 21.38
C PHE A 122 5.98 -11.97 21.18
N GLY A 123 5.97 -11.20 22.26
CA GLY A 123 5.95 -9.74 22.18
C GLY A 123 7.19 -9.18 21.47
N VAL A 124 8.36 -9.65 21.84
CA VAL A 124 9.63 -9.25 21.19
C VAL A 124 9.64 -9.67 19.72
N LEU A 125 9.24 -10.92 19.43
CA LEU A 125 9.17 -11.43 18.07
C LEU A 125 8.20 -10.61 17.21
N PHE A 126 7.03 -10.28 17.74
CA PHE A 126 6.04 -9.48 17.04
C PHE A 126 6.55 -8.08 16.70
N ILE A 127 7.21 -7.41 17.67
CA ILE A 127 7.83 -6.11 17.45
C ILE A 127 8.92 -6.20 16.37
N PHE A 128 9.75 -7.24 16.42
CA PHE A 128 10.82 -7.46 15.44
C PHE A 128 10.27 -7.66 14.03
N VAL A 129 9.24 -8.51 13.86
CA VAL A 129 8.56 -8.75 12.58
C VAL A 129 7.89 -7.48 12.06
N TYR A 130 7.24 -6.70 12.95
CA TYR A 130 6.66 -5.42 12.57
C TYR A 130 7.70 -4.46 11.98
N PHE A 131 8.86 -4.30 12.63
CA PHE A 131 9.93 -3.45 12.11
C PHE A 131 10.51 -3.96 10.79
N LEU A 132 10.63 -5.29 10.64
CA LEU A 132 11.07 -5.91 9.39
C LEU A 132 10.12 -5.60 8.24
N ILE A 133 8.82 -5.84 8.42
CA ILE A 133 7.80 -5.58 7.40
C ILE A 133 7.77 -4.09 7.06
N LYS A 134 7.78 -3.21 8.07
CA LYS A 134 7.79 -1.78 7.85
C LYS A 134 8.98 -1.37 6.97
N LYS A 135 10.19 -1.77 7.32
CA LYS A 135 11.43 -1.36 6.62
C LYS A 135 11.57 -1.99 5.24
N LEU A 136 11.22 -3.27 5.08
CA LEU A 136 11.45 -3.99 3.82
C LEU A 136 10.31 -3.80 2.81
N VAL A 137 9.09 -3.57 3.28
CA VAL A 137 7.92 -3.49 2.40
C VAL A 137 7.30 -2.10 2.41
N VAL A 138 6.84 -1.62 3.57
CA VAL A 138 6.02 -0.39 3.64
C VAL A 138 6.80 0.84 3.17
N ASP A 139 8.01 1.06 3.71
CA ASP A 139 8.83 2.23 3.37
C ASP A 139 9.23 2.23 1.87
N ASN A 140 9.46 1.06 1.30
CA ASN A 140 9.82 0.93 -0.12
C ASN A 140 8.61 1.12 -1.03
N MET A 141 7.45 0.61 -0.64
CA MET A 141 6.20 0.82 -1.37
C MET A 141 5.80 2.30 -1.39
N GLU A 142 6.02 3.01 -0.28
CA GLU A 142 5.78 4.46 -0.21
C GLU A 142 6.68 5.23 -1.18
N LYS A 143 7.97 4.85 -1.31
CA LYS A 143 8.88 5.46 -2.28
C LYS A 143 8.43 5.24 -3.72
N VAL A 144 8.06 4.01 -4.07
CA VAL A 144 7.53 3.68 -5.41
C VAL A 144 6.27 4.49 -5.70
N ASN A 145 5.31 4.54 -4.75
CA ASN A 145 4.08 5.31 -4.91
C ASN A 145 4.34 6.81 -5.09
N ARG A 146 5.31 7.39 -4.38
CA ARG A 146 5.68 8.79 -4.55
C ARG A 146 6.20 9.06 -5.95
N SER A 147 7.13 8.24 -6.43
CA SER A 147 7.66 8.37 -7.80
C SER A 147 6.56 8.19 -8.86
N LEU A 148 5.65 7.23 -8.68
CA LEU A 148 4.50 7.04 -9.57
C LEU A 148 3.56 8.25 -9.57
N SER A 149 3.34 8.87 -8.39
CA SER A 149 2.53 10.09 -8.30
C SER A 149 3.16 11.27 -9.06
N GLU A 150 4.48 11.41 -9.03
CA GLU A 150 5.19 12.42 -9.82
C GLU A 150 5.08 12.13 -11.32
N ILE A 151 5.25 10.88 -11.73
CA ILE A 151 5.10 10.45 -13.13
C ILE A 151 3.68 10.73 -13.64
N THR A 152 2.64 10.36 -12.86
CA THR A 152 1.24 10.64 -13.22
C THR A 152 0.91 12.12 -13.21
N GLY A 153 1.62 12.92 -12.42
CA GLY A 153 1.57 14.39 -12.45
C GLY A 153 2.24 15.02 -13.68
N GLY A 154 2.82 14.20 -14.58
CA GLY A 154 3.44 14.65 -15.83
C GLY A 154 4.97 14.78 -15.78
N ASN A 155 5.60 14.57 -14.62
CA ASN A 155 7.06 14.58 -14.52
C ASN A 155 7.64 13.21 -14.92
N LEU A 156 7.87 13.06 -16.22
CA LEU A 156 8.44 11.83 -16.77
C LEU A 156 9.97 11.71 -16.60
N ASP A 157 10.65 12.72 -16.01
CA ASP A 157 12.09 12.68 -15.75
C ASP A 157 12.44 11.97 -14.43
N VAL A 158 11.45 11.61 -13.65
CA VAL A 158 11.62 10.84 -12.41
C VAL A 158 12.11 9.43 -12.73
N VAL A 159 13.14 9.01 -12.00
CA VAL A 159 13.66 7.64 -12.02
C VAL A 159 13.28 6.93 -10.73
N VAL A 160 12.60 5.81 -10.85
CA VAL A 160 12.30 4.95 -9.70
C VAL A 160 13.53 4.11 -9.41
N ASP A 161 14.10 4.26 -8.18
CA ASP A 161 15.28 3.52 -7.76
C ASP A 161 15.09 2.93 -6.36
N VAL A 162 14.33 1.85 -6.28
CA VAL A 162 14.10 1.07 -5.06
C VAL A 162 14.69 -0.31 -5.25
N ARG A 163 15.85 -0.57 -4.59
CA ARG A 163 16.68 -1.77 -4.76
C ARG A 163 16.78 -2.62 -3.49
N SER A 164 15.77 -2.58 -2.63
CA SER A 164 15.81 -3.26 -1.33
C SER A 164 15.78 -4.79 -1.43
N ASN A 165 15.20 -5.34 -2.45
CA ASN A 165 15.17 -6.74 -2.83
C ASN A 165 15.00 -6.89 -4.35
N GLU A 166 15.04 -8.11 -4.85
CA GLU A 166 14.92 -8.41 -6.28
C GLU A 166 13.57 -7.95 -6.86
N GLU A 167 12.47 -8.10 -6.11
CA GLU A 167 11.13 -7.74 -6.57
C GLU A 167 10.99 -6.23 -6.75
N PHE A 168 11.47 -5.42 -5.78
CA PHE A 168 11.45 -3.96 -5.92
C PHE A 168 12.44 -3.46 -6.97
N ALA A 169 13.56 -4.12 -7.16
CA ALA A 169 14.50 -3.80 -8.21
C ALA A 169 13.89 -4.03 -9.59
N SER A 170 13.28 -5.20 -9.82
CA SER A 170 12.56 -5.53 -11.05
C SER A 170 11.41 -4.56 -11.31
N LEU A 171 10.59 -4.27 -10.29
CA LEU A 171 9.49 -3.31 -10.39
C LEU A 171 9.99 -1.91 -10.79
N SER A 172 11.09 -1.46 -10.21
CA SER A 172 11.70 -0.17 -10.56
C SER A 172 12.15 -0.13 -12.02
N ASP A 173 12.80 -1.20 -12.50
CA ASP A 173 13.25 -1.31 -13.88
C ASP A 173 12.08 -1.35 -14.87
N ASP A 174 11.01 -2.08 -14.54
CA ASP A 174 9.81 -2.18 -15.37
C ASP A 174 9.08 -0.83 -15.48
N ILE A 175 8.97 -0.10 -14.36
CA ILE A 175 8.40 1.25 -14.36
C ILE A 175 9.25 2.19 -15.20
N ASN A 176 10.57 2.22 -15.02
CA ASN A 176 11.47 3.08 -15.78
C ASN A 176 11.44 2.75 -17.29
N SER A 177 11.37 1.48 -17.65
CA SER A 177 11.22 1.04 -19.05
C SER A 177 9.90 1.50 -19.66
N THR A 178 8.80 1.43 -18.89
CA THR A 178 7.49 1.92 -19.29
C THR A 178 7.50 3.43 -19.51
N VAL A 179 8.11 4.19 -18.60
CA VAL A 179 8.26 5.65 -18.72
C VAL A 179 9.08 6.03 -19.96
N LEU A 180 10.19 5.32 -20.21
CA LEU A 180 11.01 5.53 -21.40
C LEU A 180 10.22 5.28 -22.69
N THR A 181 9.43 4.22 -22.72
CA THR A 181 8.56 3.89 -23.86
C THR A 181 7.49 4.96 -24.06
N LEU A 182 6.88 5.46 -22.98
CA LEU A 182 5.90 6.55 -23.02
C LEU A 182 6.51 7.84 -23.58
N LYS A 183 7.71 8.23 -23.09
CA LYS A 183 8.45 9.38 -23.63
C LYS A 183 8.67 9.28 -25.15
N ARG A 184 9.08 8.08 -25.61
CA ARG A 184 9.28 7.84 -27.03
C ARG A 184 7.98 8.04 -27.82
N TYR A 185 6.86 7.47 -27.36
CA TYR A 185 5.57 7.64 -28.04
C TYR A 185 5.11 9.11 -28.07
N ILE A 186 5.31 9.86 -26.99
CA ILE A 186 5.01 11.30 -26.96
C ILE A 186 5.86 12.06 -27.99
N ALA A 187 7.15 11.79 -28.04
CA ALA A 187 8.07 12.42 -29.00
C ALA A 187 7.72 12.06 -30.45
N GLU A 188 7.41 10.79 -30.73
CA GLU A 188 7.00 10.34 -32.06
C GLU A 188 5.66 10.96 -32.48
N ALA A 189 4.69 11.07 -31.56
CA ALA A 189 3.41 11.74 -31.83
C ALA A 189 3.57 13.23 -32.11
N ALA A 190 4.40 13.94 -31.32
CA ALA A 190 4.72 15.35 -31.56
C ALA A 190 5.39 15.55 -32.92
N ALA A 191 6.41 14.76 -33.23
CA ALA A 191 7.12 14.83 -34.52
C ALA A 191 6.21 14.47 -35.73
N ARG A 192 5.17 13.66 -35.51
CA ARG A 192 4.18 13.39 -36.55
C ARG A 192 3.26 14.57 -36.78
N ILE A 193 2.78 15.19 -35.70
CA ILE A 193 1.94 16.38 -35.79
C ILE A 193 2.71 17.53 -36.46
N ASP A 194 3.95 17.76 -36.10
CA ASP A 194 4.79 18.79 -36.71
C ASP A 194 4.95 18.58 -38.23
N ARG A 195 5.19 17.34 -38.66
CA ARG A 195 5.28 17.01 -40.11
C ARG A 195 3.97 17.23 -40.86
N GLU A 196 2.82 16.87 -40.25
CA GLU A 196 1.49 17.08 -40.84
C GLU A 196 1.20 18.60 -40.98
N LEU A 197 1.60 19.40 -39.97
CA LEU A 197 1.46 20.86 -40.01
C LEU A 197 2.37 21.52 -41.06
N GLU A 198 3.62 21.09 -41.17
CA GLU A 198 4.54 21.57 -42.22
C GLU A 198 4.00 21.25 -43.63
N PHE A 199 3.41 20.05 -43.81
CA PHE A 199 2.78 19.68 -45.06
C PHE A 199 1.54 20.54 -45.35
N ALA A 200 0.69 20.80 -44.37
CA ALA A 200 -0.46 21.71 -44.50
C ALA A 200 -0.02 23.14 -44.88
N LYS A 201 1.07 23.66 -44.26
CA LYS A 201 1.69 24.93 -44.58
C LYS A 201 2.17 25.00 -46.03
N ALA A 202 2.84 23.96 -46.49
CA ALA A 202 3.29 23.89 -47.87
C ALA A 202 2.12 23.97 -48.89
N ILE A 203 1.01 23.25 -48.59
CA ILE A 203 -0.22 23.31 -49.40
C ILE A 203 -0.77 24.73 -49.42
N GLN A 204 -0.94 25.36 -48.24
CA GLN A 204 -1.45 26.72 -48.12
C GLN A 204 -0.61 27.73 -48.87
N HIS A 205 0.74 27.66 -48.70
CA HIS A 205 1.67 28.54 -49.42
C HIS A 205 1.60 28.38 -50.94
N SER A 206 1.38 27.16 -51.45
CA SER A 206 1.24 26.90 -52.87
C SER A 206 -0.03 27.50 -53.47
N ALA A 207 -1.07 27.74 -52.63
CA ALA A 207 -2.32 28.31 -53.06
C ALA A 207 -2.32 29.86 -53.15
N ILE A 208 -1.32 30.50 -52.52
CA ILE A 208 -1.20 31.95 -52.49
C ILE A 208 -0.11 32.38 -53.47
N PRO A 209 -0.31 33.47 -54.26
CA PRO A 209 0.72 33.96 -55.16
C PRO A 209 2.02 34.27 -54.40
N SER A 210 3.15 33.64 -54.77
CA SER A 210 4.44 33.76 -54.08
C SER A 210 5.59 34.17 -54.99
N VAL A 211 5.35 34.24 -56.28
CA VAL A 211 6.37 34.62 -57.27
C VAL A 211 6.13 36.08 -57.69
N PHE A 212 7.17 36.92 -57.58
CA PHE A 212 7.10 38.35 -57.89
C PHE A 212 8.21 38.75 -58.85
N PRO A 213 7.98 39.63 -59.82
CA PRO A 213 6.67 40.17 -60.21
C PRO A 213 5.75 39.09 -60.79
N PRO A 214 4.43 39.08 -60.45
CA PRO A 214 3.52 38.01 -60.89
C PRO A 214 3.16 38.07 -62.37
N PHE A 215 3.28 39.26 -62.95
CA PHE A 215 2.91 39.52 -64.36
C PHE A 215 4.06 40.26 -65.07
N PRO A 216 5.16 39.58 -65.41
CA PRO A 216 6.37 40.20 -65.94
C PRO A 216 6.20 40.86 -67.35
N GLY A 217 5.10 40.58 -68.04
CA GLY A 217 4.77 41.22 -69.35
C GLY A 217 4.06 42.54 -69.19
N HIS A 218 3.71 43.02 -68.01
CA HIS A 218 3.00 44.25 -67.72
C HIS A 218 3.93 45.21 -66.99
N SER A 219 4.31 46.31 -67.62
CA SER A 219 5.18 47.36 -67.05
C SER A 219 4.40 48.55 -66.47
N GLU A 220 3.09 48.58 -66.68
CA GLU A 220 2.18 49.65 -66.29
C GLU A 220 1.81 49.62 -64.80
N PHE A 221 2.08 48.50 -64.11
CA PHE A 221 1.87 48.36 -62.67
C PHE A 221 2.90 47.39 -62.06
N ASP A 222 3.06 47.48 -60.74
CA ASP A 222 3.83 46.55 -59.94
C ASP A 222 3.01 46.10 -58.72
N ILE A 223 3.06 44.80 -58.39
CA ILE A 223 2.37 44.23 -57.24
C ILE A 223 3.36 43.41 -56.43
N PHE A 224 3.35 43.68 -55.13
CA PHE A 224 4.06 42.90 -54.14
C PHE A 224 3.11 42.61 -52.97
N ALA A 225 3.13 41.40 -52.47
CA ALA A 225 2.39 40.99 -51.26
C ALA A 225 3.21 39.98 -50.46
N SER A 226 3.03 39.99 -49.15
CA SER A 226 3.61 38.99 -48.25
C SER A 226 2.64 38.70 -47.11
N MET A 227 2.68 37.51 -46.59
CA MET A 227 1.85 37.05 -45.51
C MET A 227 2.69 36.31 -44.47
N TYR A 228 2.43 36.61 -43.19
CA TYR A 228 3.04 35.91 -42.03
C TYR A 228 1.93 35.44 -41.13
N THR A 229 1.81 34.12 -41.02
CA THR A 229 0.80 33.50 -40.18
C THR A 229 1.23 33.47 -38.72
N ALA A 230 0.29 33.66 -37.78
CA ALA A 230 0.57 33.57 -36.34
C ALA A 230 0.82 32.14 -35.84
N LYS A 231 0.41 31.14 -36.61
CA LYS A 231 0.66 29.69 -36.42
C LYS A 231 1.23 29.15 -37.73
N GLU A 232 1.49 27.86 -37.78
CA GLU A 232 2.01 27.15 -38.96
C GLU A 232 1.15 27.41 -40.20
N VAL A 233 -0.18 27.47 -40.01
CA VAL A 233 -1.19 27.81 -41.03
C VAL A 233 -2.18 28.84 -40.46
N GLY A 234 -2.77 29.67 -41.33
CA GLY A 234 -3.67 30.75 -40.91
C GLY A 234 -4.89 30.95 -41.80
N GLY A 235 -5.77 31.88 -41.37
CA GLY A 235 -6.96 32.30 -42.10
C GLY A 235 -6.75 33.42 -43.09
N ASP A 236 -5.72 34.24 -42.83
CA ASP A 236 -5.39 35.39 -43.70
C ASP A 236 -4.99 34.93 -45.08
N PHE A 237 -5.34 35.72 -46.11
CA PHE A 237 -4.86 35.51 -47.48
C PHE A 237 -4.95 36.77 -48.32
N TYR A 238 -4.17 36.78 -49.36
CA TYR A 238 -4.28 37.70 -50.46
C TYR A 238 -4.32 36.94 -51.79
N ASP A 239 -4.87 37.56 -52.82
CA ASP A 239 -4.80 37.06 -54.18
C ASP A 239 -4.83 38.23 -55.17
N PHE A 240 -4.32 37.98 -56.36
CA PHE A 240 -4.42 38.89 -57.47
C PHE A 240 -4.44 38.09 -58.77
N TYR A 241 -5.31 38.52 -59.69
CA TYR A 241 -5.57 37.83 -60.95
C TYR A 241 -6.26 38.74 -61.95
N PHE A 242 -6.15 38.42 -63.26
CA PHE A 242 -6.86 39.15 -64.29
C PHE A 242 -8.34 38.82 -64.32
N VAL A 243 -9.18 39.85 -64.53
CA VAL A 243 -10.62 39.77 -64.76
C VAL A 243 -10.86 40.33 -66.14
N GLY A 244 -10.85 39.49 -67.14
CA GLY A 244 -10.80 39.90 -68.55
C GLY A 244 -9.35 40.30 -68.99
N GLU A 245 -9.24 41.05 -70.08
CA GLU A 245 -7.91 41.36 -70.66
C GLU A 245 -7.26 42.63 -70.07
N ASP A 246 -8.04 43.60 -69.63
CA ASP A 246 -7.59 44.92 -69.25
C ASP A 246 -7.80 45.25 -67.75
N ARG A 247 -8.24 44.29 -66.91
CA ARG A 247 -8.59 44.52 -65.50
C ARG A 247 -7.87 43.51 -64.62
N ILE A 248 -7.32 44.00 -63.54
CA ILE A 248 -6.70 43.15 -62.51
C ILE A 248 -7.45 43.32 -61.17
N ALA A 249 -7.88 42.21 -60.61
CA ALA A 249 -8.40 42.16 -59.23
C ALA A 249 -7.31 41.89 -58.22
N PHE A 250 -7.38 42.53 -57.08
CA PHE A 250 -6.54 42.24 -55.90
C PHE A 250 -7.44 42.16 -54.66
N LEU A 251 -7.22 41.14 -53.89
CA LEU A 251 -8.02 40.69 -52.76
C LEU A 251 -7.17 40.55 -51.51
N VAL A 252 -7.67 41.07 -50.39
CA VAL A 252 -7.12 40.80 -49.04
C VAL A 252 -8.26 40.34 -48.17
N ALA A 253 -8.06 39.28 -47.41
CA ALA A 253 -9.09 38.69 -46.59
C ALA A 253 -8.54 38.05 -45.34
N ASP A 254 -9.38 38.00 -44.28
CA ASP A 254 -9.10 37.37 -43.00
C ASP A 254 -10.28 36.48 -42.58
N VAL A 255 -9.99 35.23 -42.32
CA VAL A 255 -10.96 34.24 -41.88
C VAL A 255 -11.00 34.15 -40.36
N SER A 256 -12.17 34.06 -39.80
CA SER A 256 -12.38 33.84 -38.36
C SER A 256 -11.68 32.59 -37.84
N GLY A 257 -11.07 32.67 -36.65
CA GLY A 257 -10.37 31.54 -36.02
C GLY A 257 -8.89 31.47 -36.34
N LYS A 258 -8.26 30.32 -36.10
CA LYS A 258 -6.79 30.11 -36.25
C LYS A 258 -6.49 28.65 -36.59
N GLY A 259 -5.33 28.41 -37.20
CA GLY A 259 -4.82 27.07 -37.48
C GLY A 259 -5.58 26.35 -38.62
N ILE A 260 -5.62 25.05 -38.61
CA ILE A 260 -6.11 24.22 -39.71
C ILE A 260 -7.56 24.58 -40.14
N PRO A 261 -8.55 24.74 -39.24
CA PRO A 261 -9.92 25.07 -39.65
C PRO A 261 -9.98 26.37 -40.42
N ALA A 262 -9.28 27.40 -39.94
CA ALA A 262 -9.23 28.73 -40.63
C ALA A 262 -8.54 28.61 -41.99
N ALA A 263 -7.44 27.87 -42.09
CA ALA A 263 -6.76 27.62 -43.35
C ALA A 263 -7.61 26.85 -44.38
N MET A 264 -8.40 25.90 -43.96
CA MET A 264 -9.33 25.17 -44.84
C MET A 264 -10.45 26.11 -45.34
N PHE A 265 -11.05 26.88 -44.46
CA PHE A 265 -12.10 27.83 -44.85
C PHE A 265 -11.51 28.96 -45.73
N MET A 266 -10.26 29.35 -45.51
CA MET A 266 -9.52 30.28 -46.38
C MET A 266 -9.42 29.73 -47.80
N MET A 267 -8.98 28.49 -47.98
CA MET A 267 -8.84 27.86 -49.28
C MET A 267 -10.19 27.83 -50.04
N THR A 268 -11.27 27.51 -49.34
CA THR A 268 -12.62 27.50 -49.89
C THR A 268 -13.06 28.89 -50.29
N SER A 269 -12.92 29.87 -49.39
CA SER A 269 -13.30 31.27 -49.60
C SER A 269 -12.56 31.87 -50.79
N LYS A 270 -11.23 31.71 -50.83
CA LYS A 270 -10.35 32.13 -51.92
C LYS A 270 -10.83 31.59 -53.28
N THR A 271 -11.05 30.25 -53.32
CA THR A 271 -11.46 29.60 -54.56
C THR A 271 -12.82 30.09 -55.08
N ILE A 272 -13.81 30.22 -54.17
CA ILE A 272 -15.13 30.71 -54.53
C ILE A 272 -15.11 32.15 -55.00
N ILE A 273 -14.45 33.06 -54.24
CA ILE A 273 -14.38 34.48 -54.58
C ILE A 273 -13.66 34.66 -55.94
N LYS A 274 -12.52 34.00 -56.14
CA LYS A 274 -11.78 34.03 -57.39
C LYS A 274 -12.62 33.55 -58.59
N GLY A 275 -13.24 32.38 -58.44
CA GLY A 275 -14.01 31.78 -59.52
C GLY A 275 -15.17 32.70 -60.00
N TYR A 276 -15.88 33.36 -59.07
CA TYR A 276 -16.93 34.29 -59.43
C TYR A 276 -16.37 35.62 -59.98
N ALA A 277 -15.28 36.12 -59.45
CA ALA A 277 -14.63 37.33 -60.01
C ALA A 277 -14.15 37.15 -61.46
N GLU A 278 -13.49 36.00 -61.75
CA GLU A 278 -13.06 35.65 -63.11
C GLU A 278 -14.21 35.49 -64.12
N SER A 279 -15.43 35.23 -63.64
CA SER A 279 -16.62 35.19 -64.51
C SER A 279 -17.04 36.59 -65.05
N GLY A 280 -16.45 37.66 -64.53
CA GLY A 280 -16.66 39.02 -65.01
C GLY A 280 -17.90 39.72 -64.47
N ILE A 281 -18.58 39.16 -63.45
CA ILE A 281 -19.69 39.83 -62.77
C ILE A 281 -19.17 41.03 -61.95
N PRO A 282 -20.00 42.03 -61.63
CA PRO A 282 -19.62 43.15 -60.77
C PRO A 282 -19.13 42.71 -59.39
N VAL A 283 -18.18 43.46 -58.82
CA VAL A 283 -17.54 43.12 -57.54
C VAL A 283 -18.54 42.92 -56.39
N ASN A 284 -19.55 43.74 -56.29
CA ASN A 284 -20.65 43.61 -55.32
C ASN A 284 -21.38 42.30 -55.47
N ASP A 285 -21.61 41.81 -56.66
CA ASP A 285 -22.32 40.57 -56.96
C ASP A 285 -21.43 39.38 -56.64
N VAL A 286 -20.07 39.47 -56.87
CA VAL A 286 -19.10 38.46 -56.45
C VAL A 286 -19.22 38.15 -54.98
N PHE A 287 -19.22 39.16 -54.09
CA PHE A 287 -19.33 38.93 -52.67
C PHE A 287 -20.73 38.42 -52.24
N THR A 288 -21.78 38.86 -52.90
CA THR A 288 -23.14 38.36 -52.64
C THR A 288 -23.23 36.87 -52.92
N VAL A 289 -22.83 36.44 -54.13
CA VAL A 289 -22.87 35.04 -54.50
C VAL A 289 -21.89 34.18 -53.68
N ALA A 290 -20.69 34.72 -53.44
CA ALA A 290 -19.69 34.03 -52.60
C ALA A 290 -20.21 33.81 -51.17
N ASN A 291 -20.91 34.79 -50.55
CA ASN A 291 -21.50 34.65 -49.24
C ASN A 291 -22.62 33.59 -49.24
N GLU A 292 -23.50 33.57 -50.23
CA GLU A 292 -24.53 32.54 -50.36
C GLU A 292 -23.89 31.15 -50.40
N LYS A 293 -22.87 30.96 -51.23
CA LYS A 293 -22.17 29.66 -51.39
C LYS A 293 -21.41 29.22 -50.13
N LEU A 294 -20.74 30.16 -49.45
CA LEU A 294 -20.07 29.87 -48.19
C LEU A 294 -21.07 29.50 -47.08
N CYS A 295 -22.27 30.09 -47.05
CA CYS A 295 -23.32 29.80 -46.08
C CYS A 295 -23.95 28.42 -46.28
N GLU A 296 -24.04 27.89 -47.54
CA GLU A 296 -24.65 26.59 -47.82
C GLU A 296 -24.09 25.41 -47.03
N SER A 297 -22.78 25.43 -46.65
CA SER A 297 -22.07 24.33 -46.00
C SER A 297 -21.24 24.79 -44.79
N ASN A 298 -21.73 25.78 -44.06
CA ASN A 298 -20.99 26.41 -42.95
C ASN A 298 -21.56 26.07 -41.57
N GLU A 299 -21.65 24.80 -41.25
CA GLU A 299 -22.13 24.35 -39.92
C GLU A 299 -21.21 24.82 -38.78
N ALA A 300 -19.94 25.05 -39.05
CA ALA A 300 -18.98 25.57 -38.08
C ALA A 300 -19.16 27.07 -37.76
N GLY A 301 -20.02 27.79 -38.47
CA GLY A 301 -20.30 29.20 -38.25
C GLY A 301 -19.08 30.10 -38.50
N MET A 302 -18.16 29.71 -39.40
CA MET A 302 -17.00 30.50 -39.78
C MET A 302 -17.36 31.62 -40.71
N PHE A 303 -16.63 32.71 -40.68
CA PHE A 303 -16.80 33.80 -41.59
C PHE A 303 -15.47 34.34 -42.09
N VAL A 304 -15.51 35.10 -43.21
CA VAL A 304 -14.39 35.77 -43.78
C VAL A 304 -14.72 37.27 -43.98
N THR A 305 -13.80 38.10 -43.54
CA THR A 305 -13.82 39.52 -43.90
C THR A 305 -12.95 39.70 -45.12
N ALA A 306 -13.42 40.36 -46.13
CA ALA A 306 -12.68 40.51 -47.38
C ALA A 306 -12.84 41.91 -47.98
N TRP A 307 -11.78 42.38 -48.62
CA TRP A 307 -11.80 43.56 -49.44
C TRP A 307 -11.19 43.20 -50.81
N MET A 308 -11.84 43.65 -51.89
CA MET A 308 -11.38 43.48 -53.26
C MET A 308 -11.48 44.79 -54.04
N GLY A 309 -10.41 45.13 -54.72
CA GLY A 309 -10.35 46.17 -55.71
C GLY A 309 -10.13 45.60 -57.10
N VAL A 310 -10.71 46.28 -58.10
CA VAL A 310 -10.46 45.94 -59.52
C VAL A 310 -9.88 47.18 -60.23
N LEU A 311 -8.63 47.09 -60.62
CA LEU A 311 -7.92 48.13 -61.36
C LEU A 311 -8.16 47.96 -62.87
N GLU A 312 -8.68 48.98 -63.55
CA GLU A 312 -8.72 49.04 -64.99
C GLU A 312 -7.39 49.61 -65.53
N LEU A 313 -6.65 48.80 -66.26
CA LEU A 313 -5.31 49.12 -66.66
C LEU A 313 -5.19 50.37 -67.64
N LYS A 314 -6.19 50.55 -68.46
CA LYS A 314 -6.25 51.65 -69.45
C LYS A 314 -6.51 53.02 -68.81
N THR A 315 -7.26 53.08 -67.77
CA THR A 315 -7.76 54.31 -67.15
C THR A 315 -7.06 54.58 -65.78
N GLY A 316 -6.52 53.58 -65.17
CA GLY A 316 -5.97 53.67 -63.82
C GLY A 316 -7.04 53.75 -62.73
N LEU A 317 -8.32 53.54 -63.06
CA LEU A 317 -9.43 53.51 -62.06
C LEU A 317 -9.50 52.19 -61.31
N VAL A 318 -9.78 52.31 -60.02
CA VAL A 318 -10.05 51.16 -59.12
C VAL A 318 -11.51 51.17 -58.70
#